data_4ddc499a11748686d4e41d22eae0ae98
#
_entry.id   4ddc499a11748686d4e41d22eae0ae98
#
_cell.length_a   1.000
_cell.length_b   1.000
_cell.length_c   1.000
_cell.angle_alpha   90.00
_cell.angle_beta   90.00
_cell.angle_gamma   90.00
#
_symmetry.space_group_name_H-M   'P 1'
#
loop_
_entity.id
_entity.type
_entity.pdbx_description
1 polymer ?
#
loop_
_entity_poly.entity_id
_entity_poly.type
_entity_poly.pdbx_seq_one_letter_code
_entity_poly.pdbx_strand_id
1 'polypeptide(L)'
;MNRGEVYWIDLEPSVGSEANKRRPCVIVSRDASNRAAATVTIVAITSNVRRIYPFDVYLEAVLDKPSKVQANQVRTISKERLLGPPVTRLPSDLMKQVDAALRLHLAL
;
A
#
# COMPACT_ATOMS: atom_id res chain seq x y z
N MET A 1 6.99 8.03 9.57
CA MET A 1 6.15 7.17 8.73
C MET A 1 4.99 6.68 9.55
N ASN A 2 3.81 7.12 9.16
CA ASN A 2 2.60 6.80 9.89
C ASN A 2 1.70 5.91 9.05
N ARG A 3 0.95 5.05 9.72
CA ARG A 3 -0.01 4.16 9.09
C ARG A 3 -1.04 4.98 8.31
N GLY A 4 -1.29 4.59 7.06
CA GLY A 4 -2.20 5.30 6.16
C GLY A 4 -1.51 6.29 5.23
N GLU A 5 -0.27 6.66 5.48
CA GLU A 5 0.48 7.51 4.56
C GLU A 5 0.85 6.73 3.31
N VAL A 6 0.82 7.42 2.17
CA VAL A 6 1.17 6.89 0.85
C VAL A 6 2.50 7.46 0.42
N TYR A 7 3.42 6.59 0.05
CA TYR A 7 4.75 6.96 -0.45
C TYR A 7 4.98 6.34 -1.82
N TRP A 8 5.76 7.02 -2.65
CA TRP A 8 6.39 6.37 -3.80
C TRP A 8 7.48 5.45 -3.29
N ILE A 9 7.48 4.20 -3.74
CA ILE A 9 8.39 3.16 -3.26
C ILE A 9 8.96 2.40 -4.44
N ASP A 10 10.27 2.12 -4.40
CA ASP A 10 10.93 1.26 -5.36
C ASP A 10 10.75 -0.19 -4.94
N LEU A 11 9.97 -0.94 -5.70
CA LEU A 11 9.62 -2.33 -5.41
C LEU A 11 10.58 -3.33 -6.07
N GLU A 12 11.56 -2.86 -6.83
CA GLU A 12 12.54 -3.75 -7.46
C GLU A 12 13.65 -4.17 -6.48
N PRO A 13 14.19 -5.39 -6.60
CA PRO A 13 13.81 -6.43 -7.54
C PRO A 13 12.51 -7.13 -7.18
N SER A 14 11.77 -7.56 -8.20
CA SER A 14 10.52 -8.30 -8.05
C SER A 14 10.52 -9.50 -8.99
N VAL A 15 9.68 -10.49 -8.71
CA VAL A 15 9.61 -11.74 -9.48
C VAL A 15 8.18 -12.03 -9.90
N GLY A 16 8.00 -12.39 -11.17
CA GLY A 16 6.70 -12.83 -11.70
C GLY A 16 5.60 -11.80 -11.52
N SER A 17 4.50 -12.21 -10.88
CA SER A 17 3.31 -11.39 -10.68
C SER A 17 3.36 -10.50 -9.44
N GLU A 18 4.50 -10.41 -8.75
CA GLU A 18 4.68 -9.47 -7.65
C GLU A 18 4.56 -8.03 -8.17
N ALA A 19 4.05 -7.15 -7.32
CA ALA A 19 4.05 -5.72 -7.63
C ALA A 19 5.48 -5.27 -7.91
N ASN A 20 5.67 -4.46 -8.96
CA ASN A 20 6.99 -4.14 -9.48
C ASN A 20 7.14 -2.64 -9.75
N LYS A 21 8.34 -2.24 -10.17
CA LYS A 21 8.69 -0.86 -10.53
C LYS A 21 8.57 0.07 -9.33
N ARG A 22 8.41 1.36 -9.61
CA ARG A 22 8.13 2.39 -8.63
C ARG A 22 6.63 2.61 -8.60
N ARG A 23 6.03 2.44 -7.42
CA ARG A 23 4.59 2.52 -7.23
C ARG A 23 4.27 3.32 -5.99
N PRO A 24 3.12 4.01 -5.96
CA PRO A 24 2.60 4.48 -4.70
C PRO A 24 2.17 3.27 -3.87
N CYS A 25 2.50 3.29 -2.58
CA CYS A 25 2.16 2.23 -1.64
C CYS A 25 1.68 2.87 -0.34
N VAL A 26 0.71 2.24 0.30
CA VAL A 26 0.19 2.70 1.59
C VAL A 26 0.87 1.95 2.73
N ILE A 27 1.30 2.67 3.76
CA ILE A 27 1.86 2.10 4.98
C ILE A 27 0.71 1.48 5.79
N VAL A 28 0.81 0.19 6.08
CA VAL A 28 -0.24 -0.53 6.85
C VAL A 28 0.25 -1.03 8.20
N SER A 29 1.56 -1.04 8.44
CA SER A 29 2.10 -1.41 9.75
C SER A 29 1.81 -0.33 10.80
N ARG A 30 1.69 -0.75 12.06
CA ARG A 30 1.38 0.15 13.18
C ARG A 30 2.49 1.16 13.41
N ASP A 31 2.12 2.34 13.87
CA ASP A 31 3.05 3.44 14.05
C ASP A 31 4.21 3.11 14.99
N ALA A 32 3.95 2.39 16.08
CA ALA A 32 4.99 1.99 17.03
C ALA A 32 6.06 1.10 16.36
N SER A 33 5.62 0.15 15.52
CA SER A 33 6.53 -0.72 14.76
C SER A 33 7.32 0.09 13.72
N ASN A 34 6.66 1.03 13.07
CA ASN A 34 7.29 1.90 12.07
C ASN A 34 8.41 2.76 12.69
N ARG A 35 8.24 3.21 13.92
CA ARG A 35 9.28 3.97 14.62
C ARG A 35 10.44 3.11 15.08
N ALA A 36 10.17 1.87 15.49
CA ALA A 36 11.16 1.01 16.12
C ALA A 36 12.02 0.23 15.11
N ALA A 37 11.51 -0.07 13.91
CA ALA A 37 12.17 -0.95 12.96
C ALA A 37 12.78 -0.19 11.79
N ALA A 38 13.73 -0.81 11.09
CA ALA A 38 14.28 -0.31 9.83
C ALA A 38 13.41 -0.68 8.63
N THR A 39 12.28 -1.34 8.87
CA THR A 39 11.34 -1.80 7.85
C THR A 39 9.95 -1.25 8.11
N VAL A 40 9.13 -1.26 7.06
CA VAL A 40 7.70 -0.96 7.14
C VAL A 40 6.93 -1.98 6.31
N THR A 41 5.69 -2.26 6.67
CA THR A 41 4.82 -3.09 5.87
C THR A 41 3.91 -2.21 5.03
N ILE A 42 3.86 -2.50 3.75
CA ILE A 42 3.15 -1.69 2.76
C ILE A 42 2.20 -2.56 1.92
N VAL A 43 1.27 -1.91 1.28
CA VAL A 43 0.42 -2.51 0.25
C VAL A 43 0.53 -1.66 -1.01
N ALA A 44 0.79 -2.31 -2.14
CA ALA A 44 0.97 -1.62 -3.41
C ALA A 44 -0.36 -1.06 -3.95
N ILE A 45 -0.26 0.06 -4.64
CA ILE A 45 -1.37 0.70 -5.36
C ILE A 45 -1.08 0.63 -6.85
N THR A 46 -2.08 0.31 -7.65
CA THR A 46 -1.97 0.29 -9.11
C THR A 46 -3.03 1.18 -9.75
N SER A 47 -2.70 1.78 -10.89
CA SER A 47 -3.67 2.51 -11.71
C SER A 47 -4.42 1.59 -12.69
N ASN A 48 -4.09 0.30 -12.74
CA ASN A 48 -4.84 -0.65 -13.53
C ASN A 48 -6.09 -1.08 -12.74
N VAL A 49 -7.22 -0.46 -13.08
CA VAL A 49 -8.51 -0.70 -12.41
C VAL A 49 -9.49 -1.46 -13.28
N ARG A 50 -9.00 -2.19 -14.28
CA ARG A 50 -9.85 -2.96 -15.21
C ARG A 50 -10.67 -4.02 -14.49
N ARG A 51 -10.12 -4.59 -13.41
CA ARG A 51 -10.81 -5.52 -12.51
C ARG A 51 -10.64 -5.08 -11.08
N ILE A 52 -11.70 -5.21 -10.29
CA ILE A 52 -11.66 -4.98 -8.85
C ILE A 52 -12.02 -6.30 -8.17
N TYR A 53 -11.03 -6.89 -7.50
CA TYR A 53 -11.22 -8.14 -6.75
C TYR A 53 -11.70 -7.85 -5.33
N PRO A 54 -12.24 -8.85 -4.60
CA PRO A 54 -12.71 -8.63 -3.22
C PRO A 54 -11.64 -8.10 -2.28
N PHE A 55 -10.36 -8.38 -2.51
CA PHE A 55 -9.24 -7.86 -1.72
C PHE A 55 -8.71 -6.52 -2.23
N ASP A 56 -9.32 -5.92 -3.24
CA ASP A 56 -8.93 -4.60 -3.74
C ASP A 56 -9.77 -3.51 -3.07
N VAL A 57 -9.18 -2.33 -2.91
CA VAL A 57 -9.89 -1.12 -2.45
C VAL A 57 -9.75 -0.05 -3.52
N TYR A 58 -10.88 0.34 -4.12
CA TYR A 58 -10.90 1.34 -5.19
C TYR A 58 -10.68 2.75 -4.61
N LEU A 59 -9.81 3.51 -5.27
CA LEU A 59 -9.47 4.89 -4.93
C LEU A 59 -9.84 5.79 -6.12
N GLU A 60 -11.00 6.45 -6.04
CA GLU A 60 -11.49 7.25 -7.17
C GLU A 60 -10.69 8.54 -7.37
N ALA A 61 -10.48 9.30 -6.30
CA ALA A 61 -9.95 10.66 -6.37
C ALA A 61 -8.86 10.96 -5.34
N VAL A 62 -8.17 9.94 -4.84
CA VAL A 62 -7.11 10.11 -3.83
C VAL A 62 -5.78 10.45 -4.49
N LEU A 63 -5.51 9.84 -5.64
CA LEU A 63 -4.30 10.07 -6.44
C LEU A 63 -4.71 10.72 -7.77
N ASP A 64 -3.72 11.08 -8.59
CA ASP A 64 -3.94 11.74 -9.88
C ASP A 64 -4.84 10.93 -10.83
N LYS A 65 -4.81 9.61 -10.71
CA LYS A 65 -5.59 8.69 -11.54
C LYS A 65 -6.44 7.80 -10.64
N PRO A 66 -7.60 7.33 -11.13
CA PRO A 66 -8.30 6.24 -10.47
C PRO A 66 -7.35 5.07 -10.26
N SER A 67 -7.34 4.53 -9.05
CA SER A 67 -6.37 3.54 -8.62
C SER A 67 -7.04 2.52 -7.71
N LYS A 68 -6.30 1.47 -7.34
CA LYS A 68 -6.77 0.52 -6.34
C LYS A 68 -5.62 0.07 -5.45
N VAL A 69 -5.92 -0.12 -4.18
CA VAL A 69 -5.02 -0.75 -3.22
C VAL A 69 -5.15 -2.26 -3.38
N GLN A 70 -4.03 -2.96 -3.55
CA GLN A 70 -4.01 -4.40 -3.77
C GLN A 70 -3.59 -5.12 -2.48
N ALA A 71 -4.56 -5.51 -1.65
CA ALA A 71 -4.25 -6.14 -0.36
C ALA A 71 -3.46 -7.46 -0.50
N ASN A 72 -3.56 -8.15 -1.65
CA ASN A 72 -2.76 -9.33 -1.90
C ASN A 72 -1.29 -9.04 -2.21
N GLN A 73 -0.93 -7.77 -2.38
CA GLN A 73 0.45 -7.32 -2.59
C GLN A 73 1.01 -6.69 -1.30
N VAL A 74 0.67 -7.24 -0.16
CA VAL A 74 1.22 -6.83 1.13
C VAL A 74 2.66 -7.31 1.23
N ARG A 75 3.56 -6.41 1.67
CA ARG A 75 5.00 -6.70 1.69
C ARG A 75 5.69 -5.86 2.76
N THR A 76 6.64 -6.47 3.47
CA THR A 76 7.53 -5.74 4.38
C THR A 76 8.82 -5.39 3.63
N ILE A 77 9.19 -4.13 3.66
CA ILE A 77 10.32 -3.60 2.90
C ILE A 77 11.24 -2.78 3.79
N SER A 78 12.47 -2.58 3.34
CA SER A 78 13.39 -1.62 3.94
C SER A 78 12.89 -0.19 3.73
N LYS A 79 13.02 0.65 4.75
CA LYS A 79 12.72 2.09 4.63
C LYS A 79 13.54 2.78 3.55
N GLU A 80 14.69 2.22 3.18
CA GLU A 80 15.55 2.74 2.12
C GLU A 80 14.87 2.74 0.74
N ARG A 81 13.80 1.96 0.57
CA ARG A 81 13.04 1.91 -0.68
C ARG A 81 12.08 3.09 -0.86
N LEU A 82 11.84 3.87 0.17
CA LEU A 82 10.95 5.03 0.10
C LEU A 82 11.62 6.17 -0.66
N LEU A 83 10.87 6.77 -1.58
CA LEU A 83 11.34 7.83 -2.47
C LEU A 83 10.64 9.15 -2.10
N GLY A 84 11.32 9.99 -1.34
CA GLY A 84 10.83 11.30 -0.97
C GLY A 84 9.78 11.31 0.15
N PRO A 85 9.08 12.44 0.33
CA PRO A 85 8.08 12.61 1.37
C PRO A 85 6.77 11.89 1.03
N PRO A 86 5.84 11.76 2.00
CA PRO A 86 4.54 11.16 1.69
C PRO A 86 3.77 11.99 0.65
N VAL A 87 3.12 11.29 -0.27
CA VAL A 87 2.31 11.90 -1.33
C VAL A 87 0.98 12.38 -0.79
N THR A 88 0.37 11.58 0.08
CA THR A 88 -0.92 11.85 0.69
C THR A 88 -1.12 10.88 1.86
N ARG A 89 -2.28 10.98 2.50
CA ARG A 89 -2.72 10.04 3.53
C ARG A 89 -4.14 9.60 3.20
N LEU A 90 -4.38 8.30 3.28
CA LEU A 90 -5.73 7.78 3.05
C LEU A 90 -6.66 8.20 4.19
N PRO A 91 -7.87 8.68 3.88
CA PRO A 91 -8.88 8.97 4.90
C PRO A 91 -9.23 7.72 5.72
N SER A 92 -9.75 7.91 6.91
CA SER A 92 -10.02 6.81 7.83
C SER A 92 -11.04 5.81 7.29
N ASP A 93 -12.02 6.25 6.51
CA ASP A 93 -13.01 5.35 5.89
C ASP A 93 -12.35 4.42 4.85
N LEU A 94 -11.41 4.92 4.07
CA LEU A 94 -10.65 4.11 3.12
C LEU A 94 -9.68 3.18 3.85
N MET A 95 -9.06 3.63 4.94
CA MET A 95 -8.19 2.75 5.74
C MET A 95 -8.98 1.62 6.38
N LYS A 96 -10.22 1.83 6.79
CA LYS A 96 -11.09 0.74 7.25
C LYS A 96 -11.36 -0.29 6.16
N GLN A 97 -11.52 0.15 4.92
CA GLN A 97 -11.67 -0.74 3.77
C GLN A 97 -10.38 -1.53 3.51
N VAL A 98 -9.23 -0.89 3.62
CA VAL A 98 -7.92 -1.56 3.50
C VAL A 98 -7.77 -2.62 4.60
N ASP A 99 -8.15 -2.29 5.84
CA ASP A 99 -8.11 -3.24 6.96
C ASP A 99 -8.99 -4.47 6.67
N ALA A 100 -10.20 -4.24 6.18
CA ALA A 100 -11.11 -5.33 5.84
C ALA A 100 -10.56 -6.20 4.69
N ALA A 101 -9.97 -5.58 3.68
CA ALA A 101 -9.35 -6.29 2.57
C ALA A 101 -8.15 -7.13 3.02
N LEU A 102 -7.33 -6.62 3.93
CA LEU A 102 -6.22 -7.37 4.51
C LEU A 102 -6.71 -8.56 5.36
N ARG A 103 -7.75 -8.35 6.16
CA ARG A 103 -8.35 -9.45 6.92
C ARG A 103 -8.88 -10.55 6.00
N LEU A 104 -9.53 -10.14 4.91
CA LEU A 104 -10.04 -11.09 3.92
C LEU A 104 -8.89 -11.88 3.30
N HIS A 105 -7.89 -11.18 2.79
CA HIS A 105 -6.77 -11.82 2.09
C HIS A 105 -5.95 -12.73 2.99
N LEU A 106 -5.72 -12.32 4.23
CA LEU A 106 -4.89 -13.05 5.19
C LEU A 106 -5.71 -14.02 6.07
N ALA A 107 -7.04 -14.06 5.89
CA ALA A 107 -7.95 -14.92 6.65
C ALA A 107 -7.92 -14.66 8.16
N LEU A 108 -7.87 -13.40 8.54
CA LEU A 108 -7.83 -12.98 9.95
C LEU A 108 -9.22 -12.68 10.50
#